data_bc003ba7ff51b93d154964a22dd938e3
#
_entry.id   bc003ba7ff51b93d154964a22dd938e3
#
_cell.length_a   1.000
_cell.length_b   1.000
_cell.length_c   1.000
_cell.angle_alpha   90.00
_cell.angle_beta   90.00
_cell.angle_gamma   90.00
#
_symmetry.space_group_name_H-M   'P 1'
#
loop_
_entity.id
_entity.type
_entity.pdbx_description
1 polymer ?
#
loop_
_entity_poly.entity_id
_entity_poly.type
_entity_poly.pdbx_seq_one_letter_code
_entity_poly.pdbx_strand_id
1 'polypeptide(L)'
;MRKPRDIDSELKALEAKAKTLKERRVRQLGELVIATGADALDADLLAGALIGAAATKDANTKEGWRKAGAGFFQRTARKTATRSHRGAANDTAPDGHAASA
;
A
#
# COMPACT_ATOMS: atom_id res chain seq x y z
N MET A 1 21.69 -38.34 4.86
CA MET A 1 20.48 -37.96 5.59
C MET A 1 20.72 -36.68 6.35
N ARG A 2 19.78 -35.79 6.27
CA ARG A 2 19.89 -34.50 6.95
C ARG A 2 19.68 -34.64 8.44
N LYS A 3 20.40 -33.89 9.22
CA LYS A 3 20.25 -33.94 10.67
C LYS A 3 18.97 -33.23 11.06
N PRO A 4 18.24 -33.76 12.08
CA PRO A 4 17.02 -33.11 12.54
C PRO A 4 17.23 -31.67 12.96
N ARG A 5 18.41 -31.37 13.47
CA ARG A 5 18.73 -30.01 13.92
C ARG A 5 18.70 -29.01 12.77
N ASP A 6 19.11 -29.43 11.58
CA ASP A 6 19.09 -28.56 10.41
C ASP A 6 17.66 -28.21 10.02
N ILE A 7 16.76 -29.18 10.13
CA ILE A 7 15.35 -28.97 9.81
C ILE A 7 14.74 -28.00 10.81
N ASP A 8 15.05 -28.12 12.07
CA ASP A 8 14.56 -27.21 13.10
C ASP A 8 15.02 -25.78 12.85
N SER A 9 16.27 -25.62 12.43
CA SER A 9 16.81 -24.31 12.11
C SER A 9 16.08 -23.69 10.92
N GLU A 10 15.79 -24.51 9.90
CA GLU A 10 15.06 -24.04 8.72
C GLU A 10 13.64 -23.61 9.10
N LEU A 11 12.98 -24.39 9.97
CA LEU A 11 11.64 -24.04 10.43
C LEU A 11 11.62 -22.72 11.19
N LYS A 12 12.60 -22.52 12.07
CA LYS A 12 12.71 -21.27 12.81
C LYS A 12 12.93 -20.08 11.88
N ALA A 13 13.76 -20.26 10.87
CA ALA A 13 14.01 -19.21 9.89
C ALA A 13 12.75 -18.86 9.11
N LEU A 14 11.97 -19.86 8.73
CA LEU A 14 10.72 -19.65 8.02
C LEU A 14 9.69 -18.94 8.90
N GLU A 15 9.62 -19.34 10.18
CA GLU A 15 8.70 -18.70 11.11
C GLU A 15 9.06 -17.23 11.30
N ALA A 16 10.34 -16.93 11.44
CA ALA A 16 10.79 -15.55 11.59
C ALA A 16 10.47 -14.74 10.36
N LYS A 17 10.67 -15.32 9.18
CA LYS A 17 10.35 -14.65 7.92
C LYS A 17 8.85 -14.40 7.79
N ALA A 18 8.04 -15.39 8.16
CA ALA A 18 6.58 -15.25 8.12
C ALA A 18 6.12 -14.13 9.04
N LYS A 19 6.69 -14.02 10.22
CA LYS A 19 6.37 -12.96 11.15
C LYS A 19 6.71 -11.59 10.58
N THR A 20 7.89 -11.47 9.99
CA THR A 20 8.32 -10.22 9.36
C THR A 20 7.38 -9.81 8.22
N LEU A 21 6.96 -10.77 7.40
CA LEU A 21 6.05 -10.48 6.30
C LEU A 21 4.68 -10.04 6.80
N LYS A 22 4.18 -10.65 7.88
CA LYS A 22 2.91 -10.24 8.47
C LYS A 22 2.99 -8.83 9.02
N GLU A 23 4.08 -8.49 9.69
CA GLU A 23 4.28 -7.15 10.22
C GLU A 23 4.37 -6.12 9.10
N ARG A 24 5.04 -6.48 8.02
CA ARG A 24 5.12 -5.61 6.84
C ARG A 24 3.76 -5.38 6.22
N ARG A 25 2.95 -6.44 6.16
CA ARG A 25 1.59 -6.31 5.62
C ARG A 25 0.74 -5.37 6.46
N VAL A 26 0.81 -5.50 7.78
CA VAL A 26 0.07 -4.60 8.68
C VAL A 26 0.51 -3.16 8.46
N ARG A 27 1.82 -2.95 8.32
CA ARG A 27 2.34 -1.61 8.07
C ARG A 27 1.83 -1.05 6.75
N GLN A 28 1.81 -1.87 5.70
CA GLN A 28 1.31 -1.44 4.40
C GLN A 28 -0.17 -1.08 4.45
N LEU A 29 -0.96 -1.85 5.19
CA LEU A 29 -2.38 -1.55 5.35
C LEU A 29 -2.59 -0.26 6.13
N GLY A 30 -1.76 -0.03 7.15
CA GLY A 30 -1.81 1.23 7.89
C GLY A 30 -1.46 2.41 7.01
N GLU A 31 -0.43 2.25 6.18
CA GLU A 31 -0.05 3.30 5.24
C GLU A 31 -1.16 3.59 4.24
N LEU A 32 -1.87 2.56 3.82
CA LEU A 32 -3.01 2.72 2.90
C LEU A 32 -4.12 3.53 3.56
N VAL A 33 -4.41 3.26 4.82
CA VAL A 33 -5.43 4.02 5.55
C VAL A 33 -5.06 5.50 5.57
N ILE A 34 -3.80 5.80 5.83
CA ILE A 34 -3.34 7.18 5.86
C ILE A 34 -3.39 7.80 4.47
N ALA A 35 -2.93 7.08 3.46
CA ALA A 35 -2.86 7.60 2.10
C ALA A 35 -4.23 7.94 1.53
N THR A 36 -5.26 7.20 1.93
CA THR A 36 -6.62 7.45 1.46
C THR A 36 -7.34 8.52 2.27
N GLY A 37 -6.74 8.97 3.37
CA GLY A 37 -7.37 9.94 4.25
C GLY A 37 -8.31 9.32 5.25
N ALA A 38 -8.43 8.00 5.28
CA ALA A 38 -9.33 7.32 6.20
C ALA A 38 -8.89 7.43 7.66
N ASP A 39 -7.64 7.81 7.89
CA ASP A 39 -7.13 8.02 9.24
C ASP A 39 -7.79 9.22 9.91
N ALA A 40 -8.43 10.10 9.14
CA ALA A 40 -9.18 11.23 9.71
C ALA A 40 -10.52 10.80 10.30
N LEU A 41 -10.99 9.60 9.97
CA LEU A 41 -12.22 9.07 10.56
C LEU A 41 -11.96 8.65 11.99
N ASP A 42 -12.97 8.81 12.87
CA ASP A 42 -12.78 8.31 14.21
C ASP A 42 -12.73 6.78 14.20
N ALA A 43 -12.26 6.19 15.30
CA ALA A 43 -12.02 4.75 15.34
C ALA A 43 -13.30 3.95 15.13
N ASP A 44 -14.41 4.42 15.72
CA ASP A 44 -15.67 3.69 15.59
C ASP A 44 -16.17 3.70 14.14
N LEU A 45 -16.09 4.85 13.51
CA LEU A 45 -16.53 4.98 12.12
C LEU A 45 -15.63 4.15 11.18
N LEU A 46 -14.33 4.23 11.39
CA LEU A 46 -13.38 3.47 10.58
C LEU A 46 -13.63 1.97 10.75
N ALA A 47 -13.79 1.51 11.99
CA ALA A 47 -14.04 0.09 12.24
C ALA A 47 -15.33 -0.37 11.57
N GLY A 48 -16.39 0.43 11.69
CA GLY A 48 -17.66 0.10 11.06
C GLY A 48 -17.57 0.00 9.56
N ALA A 49 -16.86 0.95 8.95
CA ALA A 49 -16.68 0.95 7.50
C ALA A 49 -15.91 -0.28 7.04
N LEU A 50 -14.86 -0.65 7.77
CA LEU A 50 -14.06 -1.82 7.44
C LEU A 50 -14.85 -3.12 7.61
N ILE A 51 -15.63 -3.21 8.69
CA ILE A 51 -16.49 -4.36 8.91
C ILE A 51 -17.50 -4.50 7.78
N GLY A 52 -18.11 -3.38 7.39
CA GLY A 52 -19.06 -3.40 6.29
C GLY A 52 -18.43 -3.82 4.97
N ALA A 53 -17.23 -3.30 4.69
CA ALA A 53 -16.53 -3.68 3.47
C ALA A 53 -16.17 -5.16 3.47
N ALA A 54 -15.73 -5.68 4.61
CA ALA A 54 -15.33 -7.08 4.71
C ALA A 54 -16.53 -8.03 4.61
N ALA A 55 -17.70 -7.57 5.05
CA ALA A 55 -18.89 -8.41 5.10
C ALA A 55 -19.74 -8.36 3.84
N THR A 56 -19.54 -7.36 2.98
CA THR A 56 -20.40 -7.20 1.82
C THR A 56 -20.20 -8.33 0.82
N LYS A 57 -21.28 -8.80 0.25
CA LYS A 57 -21.27 -9.84 -0.78
C LYS A 57 -21.83 -9.31 -2.10
N ASP A 58 -22.22 -8.06 -2.14
CA ASP A 58 -22.76 -7.46 -3.35
C ASP A 58 -21.65 -7.21 -4.36
N ALA A 59 -21.71 -7.92 -5.47
CA ALA A 59 -20.68 -7.86 -6.50
C ALA A 59 -20.54 -6.47 -7.11
N ASN A 60 -21.66 -5.78 -7.30
CA ASN A 60 -21.65 -4.45 -7.89
C ASN A 60 -20.96 -3.43 -6.97
N THR A 61 -21.26 -3.52 -5.68
CA THR A 61 -20.64 -2.64 -4.69
C THR A 61 -19.14 -2.88 -4.63
N LYS A 62 -18.74 -4.16 -4.59
CA LYS A 62 -17.33 -4.52 -4.53
C LYS A 62 -16.59 -4.05 -5.78
N GLU A 63 -17.24 -4.18 -6.93
CA GLU A 63 -16.63 -3.76 -8.19
C GLU A 63 -16.47 -2.25 -8.24
N GLY A 64 -17.44 -1.51 -7.73
CA GLY A 64 -17.34 -0.07 -7.63
C GLY A 64 -16.16 0.35 -6.75
N TRP A 65 -16.02 -0.30 -5.60
CA TRP A 65 -14.89 -0.03 -4.72
C TRP A 65 -13.56 -0.40 -5.37
N ARG A 66 -13.55 -1.52 -6.09
CA ARG A 66 -12.33 -1.97 -6.76
C ARG A 66 -11.88 -0.98 -7.81
N LYS A 67 -12.82 -0.44 -8.58
CA LYS A 67 -12.52 0.56 -9.58
C LYS A 67 -11.99 1.85 -8.95
N ALA A 68 -12.64 2.27 -7.87
CA ALA A 68 -12.20 3.48 -7.18
C ALA A 68 -10.79 3.31 -6.61
N GLY A 69 -10.50 2.13 -6.05
CA GLY A 69 -9.18 1.84 -5.53
C GLY A 69 -8.13 1.79 -6.62
N ALA A 70 -8.46 1.15 -7.74
CA ALA A 70 -7.53 1.10 -8.88
C ALA A 70 -7.22 2.49 -9.38
N GLY A 71 -8.23 3.35 -9.48
CA GLY A 71 -8.04 4.72 -9.88
C GLY A 71 -7.15 5.49 -8.94
N PHE A 72 -7.33 5.26 -7.63
CA PHE A 72 -6.51 5.90 -6.61
C PHE A 72 -5.04 5.52 -6.78
N PHE A 73 -4.75 4.24 -6.97
CA PHE A 73 -3.36 3.81 -7.13
C PHE A 73 -2.74 4.32 -8.41
N GLN A 74 -3.52 4.41 -9.48
CA GLN A 74 -3.02 4.96 -10.72
C GLN A 74 -2.67 6.44 -10.59
N ARG A 75 -3.52 7.21 -9.92
CA ARG A 75 -3.25 8.63 -9.70
C ARG A 75 -2.03 8.82 -8.80
N THR A 76 -1.90 8.00 -7.78
CA THR A 76 -0.76 8.07 -6.87
C THR A 76 0.53 7.72 -7.58
N ALA A 77 0.53 6.66 -8.38
CA ALA A 77 1.71 6.26 -9.12
C ALA A 77 2.10 7.32 -10.15
N ARG A 78 1.11 7.89 -10.85
CA ARG A 78 1.36 8.91 -11.84
C ARG A 78 1.94 10.17 -11.18
N LYS A 79 1.40 10.55 -10.03
CA LYS A 79 1.87 11.71 -9.30
C LYS A 79 3.31 11.51 -8.82
N THR A 80 3.62 10.32 -8.33
CA THR A 80 4.97 9.99 -7.89
C THR A 80 5.94 10.02 -9.07
N ALA A 81 5.56 9.43 -10.19
CA ALA A 81 6.41 9.42 -11.38
C ALA A 81 6.65 10.82 -11.89
N THR A 82 5.61 11.65 -11.92
CA THR A 82 5.74 13.03 -12.37
C THR A 82 6.65 13.81 -11.44
N ARG A 83 6.53 13.58 -10.14
CA ARG A 83 7.37 14.25 -9.16
C ARG A 83 8.84 13.84 -9.31
N SER A 84 9.10 12.58 -9.54
CA SER A 84 10.46 12.10 -9.77
C SER A 84 11.04 12.66 -11.04
N HIS A 85 10.25 12.68 -12.10
CA HIS A 85 10.70 13.22 -13.38
C HIS A 85 10.98 14.71 -13.26
N ARG A 86 10.12 15.41 -12.56
CA ARG A 86 10.29 16.84 -12.38
C ARG A 86 11.55 17.16 -11.59
N GLY A 87 11.85 16.35 -10.58
CA GLY A 87 13.09 16.50 -9.83
C GLY A 87 14.30 16.29 -10.69
N ALA A 88 14.27 15.28 -11.55
CA ALA A 88 15.37 15.01 -12.46
C ALA A 88 15.55 16.17 -13.45
N ALA A 89 14.46 16.69 -13.95
CA ALA A 89 14.51 17.80 -14.87
C ALA A 89 15.11 19.05 -14.22
N ASN A 90 14.78 19.29 -12.98
CA ASN A 90 15.34 20.40 -12.24
C ASN A 90 16.84 20.27 -12.07
N ASP A 91 17.31 19.05 -11.88
CA ASP A 91 18.74 18.82 -11.74
C ASP A 91 19.48 19.14 -13.01
N THR A 92 18.86 18.94 -14.16
CA THR A 92 19.53 19.14 -15.42
C THR A 92 19.24 20.49 -16.05
N ALA A 93 18.11 21.07 -15.76
CA ALA A 93 17.68 22.21 -16.51
C ALA A 93 17.24 23.28 -15.72
N PRO A 94 17.44 24.30 -16.04
CA PRO A 94 16.89 25.31 -15.41
C PRO A 94 15.71 25.60 -16.03
N ASP A 95 15.12 25.52 -16.28
CA ASP A 95 14.18 25.84 -16.64
C ASP A 95 13.64 26.33 -17.26
N GLY A 96 13.81 26.39 -17.21
CA GLY A 96 13.14 26.96 -17.89
C GLY A 96 12.16 26.30 -18.39
N HIS A 97 12.03 25.84 -18.49
CA HIS A 97 11.10 25.42 -18.76
C HIS A 97 10.37 25.30 -18.22
N ALA A 98 10.94 25.33 -17.68
CA ALA A 98 10.19 25.19 -17.04
C ALA A 98 9.24 25.84 -17.09
N ALA A 99 9.46 26.41 -17.32
CA ALA A 99 8.56 27.17 -17.33
C ALA A 99 7.54 26.67 -17.83
N SER A 100 7.54 26.33 -18.27
CA SER A 100 6.58 26.05 -18.67
C SER A 100 5.86 25.66 -18.04
N ALA A 101 5.98 25.86 -17.57
CA ALA A 101 5.26 25.58 -16.99
C ALA A 101 4.59 25.23 -16.92
#